data_9d0851225617a6c00ec34819af732f78
#
_entry.id   9d0851225617a6c00ec34819af732f78
#
_cell.length_a   1.000
_cell.length_b   1.000
_cell.length_c   1.000
_cell.angle_alpha   90.00
_cell.angle_beta   90.00
_cell.angle_gamma   90.00
#
_symmetry.space_group_name_H-M   'P 1'
#
loop_
_entity.id
_entity.type
_entity.pdbx_description
1 polymer ?
#
loop_
_entity_poly.entity_id
_entity_poly.type
_entity_poly.pdbx_seq_one_letter_code
_entity_poly.pdbx_strand_id
1 'polypeptide(L)'
;MKYILLSLLMVFSSTKYETQKYDIIFVEDNFEIRFYQATLKAKVVSNRNANGNFYKLFQFISGNNSNGEKIAMTTPVYMKNGDNKNTMEFVMPSSYNIETISKPKDENVVVFESDAKHYACIRYGGYSNSNKFNNHSKKLIEKLSELNIKTVGEIFYVSYNSPYKVFGRRNEVMVEIDYTN
;
A
#
# COMPACT_ATOMS: atom_id res chain seq x y z
N MET A 1 -10.61 36.90 43.08
CA MET A 1 -10.49 36.64 41.62
C MET A 1 -10.20 35.17 41.41
N LYS A 2 -11.20 34.42 40.92
CA LYS A 2 -11.03 32.97 40.63
C LYS A 2 -10.69 32.82 39.15
N TYR A 3 -9.50 32.32 38.87
CA TYR A 3 -9.06 32.01 37.50
C TYR A 3 -9.66 30.64 37.10
N ILE A 4 -10.61 30.65 36.17
CA ILE A 4 -11.15 29.43 35.53
C ILE A 4 -10.15 29.06 34.48
N LEU A 5 -9.37 27.99 34.72
CA LEU A 5 -8.47 27.38 33.73
C LEU A 5 -9.34 26.54 32.80
N LEU A 6 -9.64 27.06 31.61
CA LEU A 6 -10.37 26.36 30.56
C LEU A 6 -9.38 25.40 29.87
N SER A 7 -9.33 24.15 30.29
CA SER A 7 -8.54 23.11 29.61
C SER A 7 -9.21 22.76 28.29
N LEU A 8 -8.63 23.26 27.19
CA LEU A 8 -9.01 22.89 25.83
C LEU A 8 -8.58 21.44 25.56
N LEU A 9 -9.52 20.50 25.72
CA LEU A 9 -9.32 19.10 25.37
C LEU A 9 -9.30 19.01 23.85
N MET A 10 -8.10 19.03 23.22
CA MET A 10 -7.95 18.70 21.80
C MET A 10 -8.20 17.19 21.62
N VAL A 11 -9.41 16.85 21.21
CA VAL A 11 -9.71 15.50 20.72
C VAL A 11 -9.04 15.31 19.38
N PHE A 12 -7.85 14.70 19.38
CA PHE A 12 -7.22 14.22 18.15
C PHE A 12 -8.05 13.03 17.63
N SER A 13 -8.99 13.32 16.75
CA SER A 13 -9.65 12.28 15.97
C SER A 13 -8.61 11.65 15.02
N SER A 14 -8.05 10.54 15.43
CA SER A 14 -7.20 9.72 14.55
C SER A 14 -8.11 9.10 13.48
N THR A 15 -8.12 9.67 12.29
CA THR A 15 -8.77 9.06 11.13
C THR A 15 -8.08 7.73 10.85
N LYS A 16 -8.73 6.66 11.25
CA LYS A 16 -8.23 5.30 11.01
C LYS A 16 -8.60 4.92 9.58
N TYR A 17 -7.62 4.96 8.67
CA TYR A 17 -7.80 4.47 7.31
C TYR A 17 -8.16 2.99 7.30
N GLU A 18 -9.06 2.59 6.40
CA GLU A 18 -9.28 1.18 6.13
C GLU A 18 -7.98 0.54 5.67
N THR A 19 -7.66 -0.64 6.20
CA THR A 19 -6.45 -1.39 5.84
C THR A 19 -6.86 -2.67 5.14
N GLN A 20 -6.22 -2.96 4.01
CA GLN A 20 -6.41 -4.22 3.28
C GLN A 20 -6.19 -5.40 4.21
N LYS A 21 -7.18 -6.30 4.28
CA LYS A 21 -7.12 -7.50 5.09
C LYS A 21 -6.30 -8.59 4.40
N TYR A 22 -5.70 -9.46 5.20
CA TYR A 22 -4.96 -10.63 4.76
C TYR A 22 -4.98 -11.70 5.86
N ASP A 23 -4.76 -12.94 5.46
CA ASP A 23 -4.56 -14.05 6.36
C ASP A 23 -3.05 -14.31 6.50
N ILE A 24 -2.58 -14.50 7.74
CA ILE A 24 -1.18 -14.87 8.01
C ILE A 24 -1.08 -16.38 7.88
N ILE A 25 -0.24 -16.85 6.95
CA ILE A 25 0.04 -18.26 6.70
C ILE A 25 1.27 -18.70 7.50
N PHE A 26 2.29 -17.84 7.56
CA PHE A 26 3.52 -18.10 8.30
C PHE A 26 4.08 -16.79 8.85
N VAL A 27 4.67 -16.83 10.04
CA VAL A 27 5.35 -15.70 10.67
C VAL A 27 6.61 -16.13 11.39
N GLU A 28 7.69 -15.38 11.17
CA GLU A 28 8.97 -15.53 11.88
C GLU A 28 9.59 -14.14 12.00
N ASP A 29 9.72 -13.62 13.21
CA ASP A 29 10.18 -12.26 13.50
C ASP A 29 9.40 -11.18 12.73
N ASN A 30 10.06 -10.52 11.78
CA ASN A 30 9.48 -9.50 10.92
C ASN A 30 9.18 -9.98 9.49
N PHE A 31 9.37 -11.29 9.22
CA PHE A 31 9.03 -11.97 8.00
C PHE A 31 7.65 -12.64 8.13
N GLU A 32 6.80 -12.45 7.12
CA GLU A 32 5.47 -13.08 7.06
C GLU A 32 5.20 -13.60 5.65
N ILE A 33 4.51 -14.75 5.56
CA ILE A 33 3.80 -15.19 4.36
C ILE A 33 2.32 -14.94 4.59
N ARG A 34 1.70 -14.26 3.64
CA ARG A 34 0.30 -13.81 3.72
C ARG A 34 -0.47 -14.23 2.51
N PHE A 35 -1.74 -14.55 2.72
CA PHE A 35 -2.72 -14.69 1.64
C PHE A 35 -3.61 -13.47 1.59
N TYR A 36 -3.73 -12.87 0.43
CA TYR A 36 -4.63 -11.76 0.15
C TYR A 36 -5.75 -12.23 -0.75
N GLN A 37 -6.99 -11.95 -0.36
CA GLN A 37 -8.16 -12.15 -1.20
C GLN A 37 -8.12 -11.21 -2.41
N ALA A 38 -8.87 -11.57 -3.46
CA ALA A 38 -9.15 -10.66 -4.57
C ALA A 38 -9.67 -9.32 -4.04
N THR A 39 -9.19 -8.22 -4.60
CA THR A 39 -9.58 -6.89 -4.14
C THR A 39 -9.51 -5.87 -5.26
N LEU A 40 -10.36 -4.85 -5.18
CA LEU A 40 -10.36 -3.76 -6.13
C LEU A 40 -9.19 -2.81 -5.85
N LYS A 41 -8.46 -2.44 -6.91
CA LYS A 41 -7.33 -1.52 -6.86
C LYS A 41 -7.41 -0.49 -7.98
N ALA A 42 -6.81 0.66 -7.75
CA ALA A 42 -6.51 1.64 -8.79
C ALA A 42 -5.00 1.74 -8.95
N LYS A 43 -4.49 1.71 -10.19
CA LYS A 43 -3.06 1.81 -10.49
C LYS A 43 -2.75 2.89 -11.51
N VAL A 44 -1.56 3.44 -11.39
CA VAL A 44 -0.90 4.26 -12.41
C VAL A 44 0.44 3.64 -12.73
N VAL A 45 0.73 3.56 -14.03
CA VAL A 45 2.05 3.18 -14.55
C VAL A 45 2.64 4.37 -15.27
N SER A 46 3.86 4.77 -14.92
CA SER A 46 4.55 5.89 -15.56
C SER A 46 5.98 5.52 -15.94
N ASN A 47 6.52 6.21 -16.96
CA ASN A 47 7.93 6.15 -17.28
C ASN A 47 8.70 6.97 -16.23
N ARG A 48 9.61 6.36 -15.51
CA ARG A 48 10.69 6.86 -14.63
C ARG A 48 10.46 8.05 -13.66
N ASN A 49 9.39 8.85 -13.76
CA ASN A 49 9.14 9.95 -12.81
C ASN A 49 7.97 9.61 -11.87
N ALA A 50 8.28 8.95 -10.76
CA ALA A 50 7.32 8.47 -9.77
C ALA A 50 6.51 9.58 -9.06
N ASN A 51 6.94 10.84 -9.11
CA ASN A 51 6.35 11.91 -8.31
C ASN A 51 4.93 12.29 -8.71
N GLY A 52 4.50 11.99 -9.93
CA GLY A 52 3.15 12.26 -10.42
C GLY A 52 2.12 11.16 -10.13
N ASN A 53 2.54 9.92 -9.85
CA ASN A 53 1.65 8.78 -9.72
C ASN A 53 0.71 8.90 -8.52
N PHE A 54 1.26 9.32 -7.37
CA PHE A 54 0.43 9.57 -6.19
C PHE A 54 -0.62 10.65 -6.45
N TYR A 55 -0.24 11.75 -7.09
CA TYR A 55 -1.16 12.84 -7.39
C TYR A 55 -2.31 12.39 -8.29
N LYS A 56 -2.06 11.61 -9.34
CA LYS A 56 -3.09 11.08 -10.23
C LYS A 56 -4.09 10.19 -9.49
N LEU A 57 -3.60 9.24 -8.69
CA LEU A 57 -4.45 8.39 -7.87
C LEU A 57 -5.21 9.19 -6.81
N PHE A 58 -4.56 10.18 -6.21
CA PHE A 58 -5.19 11.03 -5.21
C PHE A 58 -6.28 11.91 -5.83
N GLN A 59 -6.08 12.46 -7.02
CA GLN A 59 -7.10 13.19 -7.77
C GLN A 59 -8.31 12.29 -8.06
N PHE A 60 -8.09 11.06 -8.49
CA PHE A 60 -9.16 10.09 -8.74
C PHE A 60 -10.04 9.89 -7.50
N ILE A 61 -9.44 9.59 -6.34
CA ILE A 61 -10.22 9.38 -5.10
C ILE A 61 -10.79 10.67 -4.50
N SER A 62 -10.26 11.84 -4.89
CA SER A 62 -10.74 13.15 -4.42
C SER A 62 -11.89 13.73 -5.24
N GLY A 63 -12.40 12.98 -6.23
CA GLY A 63 -13.56 13.39 -7.03
C GLY A 63 -13.26 13.63 -8.51
N ASN A 64 -12.01 13.49 -8.99
CA ASN A 64 -11.72 13.52 -10.43
C ASN A 64 -12.09 12.18 -11.08
N ASN A 65 -13.38 11.83 -10.98
CA ASN A 65 -13.98 10.62 -11.51
C ASN A 65 -15.34 10.93 -12.15
N SER A 66 -15.97 9.93 -12.73
CA SER A 66 -17.21 10.09 -13.51
C SER A 66 -18.34 10.76 -12.72
N ASN A 67 -18.44 10.49 -11.43
CA ASN A 67 -19.55 10.92 -10.57
C ASN A 67 -19.20 12.12 -9.67
N GLY A 68 -17.94 12.61 -9.71
CA GLY A 68 -17.46 13.62 -8.76
C GLY A 68 -17.40 13.12 -7.30
N GLU A 69 -17.38 11.82 -7.12
CA GLU A 69 -17.46 11.14 -5.82
C GLU A 69 -16.13 11.16 -5.07
N LYS A 70 -16.17 11.40 -3.77
CA LYS A 70 -15.00 11.24 -2.89
C LYS A 70 -14.93 9.81 -2.39
N ILE A 71 -13.88 9.10 -2.77
CA ILE A 71 -13.57 7.74 -2.34
C ILE A 71 -12.59 7.84 -1.16
N ALA A 72 -12.86 7.12 -0.08
CA ALA A 72 -12.00 7.18 1.10
C ALA A 72 -10.60 6.61 0.81
N MET A 73 -9.55 7.24 1.37
CA MET A 73 -8.19 6.72 1.31
C MET A 73 -8.07 5.45 2.15
N THR A 74 -7.36 4.47 1.64
CA THR A 74 -7.07 3.22 2.34
C THR A 74 -5.56 3.02 2.51
N THR A 75 -5.17 1.99 3.21
CA THR A 75 -3.78 1.52 3.32
C THR A 75 -3.71 0.02 3.01
N PRO A 76 -2.57 -0.48 2.55
CA PRO A 76 -1.35 0.23 2.20
C PRO A 76 -1.37 0.83 0.77
N VAL A 77 -0.36 1.65 0.49
CA VAL A 77 0.01 2.07 -0.86
C VAL A 77 1.12 1.16 -1.35
N TYR A 78 0.93 0.54 -2.50
CA TYR A 78 1.92 -0.30 -3.16
C TYR A 78 2.70 0.51 -4.18
N MET A 79 4.01 0.39 -4.18
CA MET A 79 4.91 1.07 -5.10
C MET A 79 5.94 0.08 -5.65
N LYS A 80 6.16 0.14 -6.95
CA LYS A 80 7.16 -0.66 -7.63
C LYS A 80 7.95 0.23 -8.58
N ASN A 81 9.27 0.21 -8.43
CA ASN A 81 10.19 0.96 -9.27
C ASN A 81 10.98 -0.03 -10.11
N GLY A 82 10.58 -0.22 -11.35
CA GLY A 82 11.32 -1.01 -12.33
C GLY A 82 12.29 -0.13 -13.14
N ASP A 83 13.10 -0.77 -13.97
CA ASP A 83 14.15 -0.08 -14.75
C ASP A 83 13.60 1.01 -15.67
N ASN A 84 12.41 0.80 -16.25
CA ASN A 84 11.79 1.72 -17.19
C ASN A 84 10.39 2.19 -16.77
N LYS A 85 9.76 1.55 -15.80
CA LYS A 85 8.37 1.84 -15.39
C LYS A 85 8.24 1.85 -13.88
N ASN A 86 7.58 2.88 -13.37
CA ASN A 86 7.18 2.97 -11.98
C ASN A 86 5.68 2.73 -11.87
N THR A 87 5.28 1.87 -10.96
CA THR A 87 3.87 1.57 -10.69
C THR A 87 3.51 2.01 -9.28
N MET A 88 2.35 2.61 -9.12
CA MET A 88 1.74 2.87 -7.82
C MET A 88 0.31 2.36 -7.82
N GLU A 89 -0.09 1.72 -6.71
CA GLU A 89 -1.44 1.18 -6.56
C GLU A 89 -2.04 1.63 -5.22
N PHE A 90 -3.30 2.05 -5.28
CA PHE A 90 -4.16 2.23 -4.11
C PHE A 90 -5.14 1.07 -4.05
N VAL A 91 -5.37 0.54 -2.87
CA VAL A 91 -6.48 -0.38 -2.61
C VAL A 91 -7.76 0.46 -2.52
N MET A 92 -8.85 0.00 -3.10
CA MET A 92 -10.14 0.67 -2.94
C MET A 92 -10.83 0.18 -1.66
N PRO A 93 -11.68 1.01 -1.04
CA PRO A 93 -12.48 0.57 0.12
C PRO A 93 -13.29 -0.68 -0.20
N SER A 94 -13.44 -1.56 0.78
CA SER A 94 -14.15 -2.84 0.63
C SER A 94 -15.64 -2.70 0.29
N SER A 95 -16.19 -1.50 0.42
CA SER A 95 -17.57 -1.17 0.01
C SER A 95 -17.77 -1.07 -1.51
N TYR A 96 -16.70 -1.00 -2.31
CA TYR A 96 -16.76 -0.91 -3.77
C TYR A 96 -16.42 -2.23 -4.44
N ASN A 97 -17.02 -2.44 -5.60
CA ASN A 97 -16.65 -3.46 -6.58
C ASN A 97 -16.44 -2.79 -7.96
N ILE A 98 -16.07 -3.56 -8.96
CA ILE A 98 -15.75 -3.02 -10.31
C ILE A 98 -16.96 -2.36 -11.01
N GLU A 99 -18.17 -2.73 -10.61
CA GLU A 99 -19.42 -2.20 -11.18
C GLU A 99 -19.86 -0.90 -10.50
N THR A 100 -19.58 -0.76 -9.19
CA THR A 100 -20.06 0.36 -8.37
C THR A 100 -19.05 1.50 -8.25
N ILE A 101 -17.77 1.25 -8.50
CA ILE A 101 -16.72 2.27 -8.40
C ILE A 101 -16.86 3.30 -9.52
N SER A 102 -16.74 4.59 -9.18
CA SER A 102 -16.71 5.67 -10.18
C SER A 102 -15.51 5.53 -11.11
N LYS A 103 -15.69 5.70 -12.41
CA LYS A 103 -14.61 5.56 -13.40
C LYS A 103 -13.65 6.76 -13.33
N PRO A 104 -12.32 6.53 -13.39
CA PRO A 104 -11.34 7.62 -13.46
C PRO A 104 -11.58 8.51 -14.70
N LYS A 105 -11.34 9.82 -14.57
CA LYS A 105 -11.28 10.75 -15.72
C LYS A 105 -9.88 10.82 -16.34
N ASP A 106 -8.82 10.52 -15.55
CA ASP A 106 -7.45 10.43 -16.07
C ASP A 106 -7.25 9.04 -16.69
N GLU A 107 -6.95 8.99 -17.98
CA GLU A 107 -6.71 7.76 -18.76
C GLU A 107 -5.51 6.92 -18.26
N ASN A 108 -4.61 7.55 -17.51
CA ASN A 108 -3.48 6.84 -16.90
C ASN A 108 -3.86 6.07 -15.64
N VAL A 109 -5.04 6.34 -15.06
CA VAL A 109 -5.54 5.63 -13.89
C VAL A 109 -6.39 4.45 -14.33
N VAL A 110 -5.98 3.24 -13.97
CA VAL A 110 -6.69 2.01 -14.31
C VAL A 110 -7.23 1.38 -13.03
N VAL A 111 -8.54 1.18 -12.95
CA VAL A 111 -9.18 0.40 -11.89
C VAL A 111 -9.28 -1.05 -12.34
N PHE A 112 -8.89 -1.98 -11.47
CA PHE A 112 -8.87 -3.41 -11.76
C PHE A 112 -9.11 -4.23 -10.50
N GLU A 113 -9.59 -5.45 -10.69
CA GLU A 113 -9.68 -6.44 -9.64
C GLU A 113 -8.39 -7.28 -9.63
N SER A 114 -7.70 -7.33 -8.50
CA SER A 114 -6.53 -8.19 -8.34
C SER A 114 -6.97 -9.60 -7.98
N ASP A 115 -6.23 -10.60 -8.47
CA ASP A 115 -6.45 -11.99 -8.06
C ASP A 115 -6.11 -12.19 -6.57
N ALA A 116 -6.66 -13.27 -6.02
CA ALA A 116 -6.23 -13.78 -4.72
C ALA A 116 -4.82 -14.39 -4.83
N LYS A 117 -3.90 -13.99 -3.95
CA LYS A 117 -2.47 -14.33 -4.10
C LYS A 117 -1.76 -14.45 -2.76
N HIS A 118 -0.66 -15.22 -2.79
CA HIS A 118 0.28 -15.29 -1.68
C HIS A 118 1.42 -14.27 -1.88
N TYR A 119 1.78 -13.64 -0.77
CA TYR A 119 2.90 -12.71 -0.72
C TYR A 119 3.79 -13.02 0.48
N ALA A 120 5.09 -12.90 0.27
CA ALA A 120 6.04 -12.82 1.36
C ALA A 120 6.44 -11.37 1.60
N CYS A 121 6.63 -10.99 2.87
CA CYS A 121 7.00 -9.64 3.22
C CYS A 121 7.94 -9.57 4.43
N ILE A 122 8.74 -8.51 4.47
CA ILE A 122 9.51 -8.09 5.65
C ILE A 122 9.07 -6.69 6.05
N ARG A 123 8.67 -6.54 7.32
CA ARG A 123 8.28 -5.27 7.92
C ARG A 123 9.47 -4.53 8.51
N TYR A 124 9.50 -3.19 8.32
CA TYR A 124 10.50 -2.32 8.93
C TYR A 124 9.95 -0.92 9.27
N GLY A 125 10.63 -0.23 10.19
CA GLY A 125 10.20 1.06 10.71
C GLY A 125 10.97 2.26 10.16
N GLY A 126 10.54 3.45 10.58
CA GLY A 126 11.15 4.73 10.24
C GLY A 126 10.89 5.18 8.81
N TYR A 127 11.54 6.26 8.36
CA TYR A 127 11.49 6.70 6.96
C TYR A 127 12.22 5.70 6.07
N SER A 128 11.60 5.39 4.93
CA SER A 128 12.22 4.53 3.90
C SER A 128 13.09 5.37 2.95
N ASN A 129 14.15 4.75 2.48
CA ASN A 129 15.02 5.23 1.40
C ASN A 129 15.52 4.02 0.59
N SER A 130 16.22 4.28 -0.50
CA SER A 130 16.72 3.23 -1.40
C SER A 130 17.61 2.20 -0.67
N ASN A 131 18.48 2.64 0.26
CA ASN A 131 19.35 1.73 1.00
C ASN A 131 18.55 0.78 1.91
N LYS A 132 17.56 1.31 2.64
CA LYS A 132 16.68 0.47 3.49
C LYS A 132 15.86 -0.49 2.63
N PHE A 133 15.27 0.00 1.55
CA PHE A 133 14.53 -0.84 0.62
C PHE A 133 15.39 -1.97 0.09
N ASN A 134 16.57 -1.69 -0.44
CA ASN A 134 17.48 -2.69 -1.00
C ASN A 134 17.93 -3.70 0.06
N ASN A 135 18.30 -3.25 1.27
CA ASN A 135 18.73 -4.13 2.34
C ASN A 135 17.61 -5.10 2.80
N HIS A 136 16.37 -4.61 2.93
CA HIS A 136 15.25 -5.47 3.32
C HIS A 136 14.81 -6.36 2.16
N SER A 137 14.89 -5.91 0.91
CA SER A 137 14.65 -6.74 -0.27
C SER A 137 15.62 -7.89 -0.36
N LYS A 138 16.92 -7.63 -0.12
CA LYS A 138 17.95 -8.69 -0.08
C LYS A 138 17.62 -9.74 0.97
N LYS A 139 17.32 -9.31 2.22
CA LYS A 139 16.91 -10.22 3.29
C LYS A 139 15.66 -11.04 2.95
N LEU A 140 14.69 -10.42 2.27
CA LEU A 140 13.47 -11.11 1.84
C LEU A 140 13.79 -12.24 0.85
N ILE A 141 14.65 -11.96 -0.14
CA ILE A 141 15.05 -12.96 -1.14
C ILE A 141 15.90 -14.07 -0.52
N GLU A 142 16.84 -13.73 0.38
CA GLU A 142 17.65 -14.71 1.13
C GLU A 142 16.74 -15.65 1.93
N LYS A 143 15.76 -15.11 2.67
CA LYS A 143 14.82 -15.93 3.46
C LYS A 143 13.95 -16.83 2.58
N LEU A 144 13.47 -16.34 1.46
CA LEU A 144 12.70 -17.15 0.49
C LEU A 144 13.54 -18.26 -0.12
N SER A 145 14.83 -17.99 -0.39
CA SER A 145 15.77 -19.01 -0.88
C SER A 145 16.01 -20.10 0.15
N GLU A 146 16.19 -19.75 1.43
CA GLU A 146 16.31 -20.71 2.53
C GLU A 146 15.09 -21.63 2.65
N LEU A 147 13.91 -21.07 2.42
CA LEU A 147 12.63 -21.80 2.47
C LEU A 147 12.28 -22.53 1.15
N ASN A 148 13.15 -22.44 0.11
CA ASN A 148 12.90 -22.97 -1.23
C ASN A 148 11.61 -22.45 -1.87
N ILE A 149 11.20 -21.21 -1.57
CA ILE A 149 10.01 -20.57 -2.12
C ILE A 149 10.37 -19.70 -3.31
N LYS A 150 9.67 -19.90 -4.43
CA LYS A 150 9.89 -19.12 -5.67
C LYS A 150 9.15 -17.79 -5.62
N THR A 151 9.82 -16.73 -6.06
CA THR A 151 9.19 -15.42 -6.24
C THR A 151 8.54 -15.28 -7.61
N VAL A 152 7.47 -14.49 -7.68
CA VAL A 152 6.76 -14.11 -8.91
C VAL A 152 6.82 -12.60 -9.08
N GLY A 153 7.51 -12.14 -10.12
CA GLY A 153 7.62 -10.71 -10.44
C GLY A 153 8.58 -9.93 -9.54
N GLU A 154 8.34 -8.63 -9.45
CA GLU A 154 9.23 -7.67 -8.78
C GLU A 154 8.78 -7.36 -7.35
N ILE A 155 9.73 -6.86 -6.55
CA ILE A 155 9.46 -6.49 -5.15
C ILE A 155 8.73 -5.15 -5.09
N PHE A 156 7.65 -5.09 -4.31
CA PHE A 156 6.96 -3.86 -3.94
C PHE A 156 7.59 -3.22 -2.69
N TYR A 157 7.72 -1.90 -2.72
CA TYR A 157 7.74 -1.09 -1.52
C TYR A 157 6.30 -0.81 -1.10
N VAL A 158 5.95 -1.10 0.14
CA VAL A 158 4.59 -0.99 0.67
C VAL A 158 4.57 -0.04 1.86
N SER A 159 3.75 1.01 1.78
CA SER A 159 3.67 2.06 2.80
C SER A 159 2.28 2.14 3.44
N TYR A 160 2.24 2.15 4.77
CA TYR A 160 1.01 2.23 5.55
C TYR A 160 0.73 3.62 6.14
N ASN A 161 1.62 4.57 5.93
CA ASN A 161 1.54 5.83 6.63
C ASN A 161 1.67 7.03 5.70
N SER A 162 0.96 8.10 6.06
CA SER A 162 1.16 9.43 5.48
C SER A 162 2.64 9.84 5.54
N PRO A 163 3.15 10.58 4.54
CA PRO A 163 4.53 11.10 4.55
C PRO A 163 4.82 12.00 5.76
N TYR A 164 3.80 12.59 6.36
CA TYR A 164 3.93 13.48 7.54
C TYR A 164 4.04 12.74 8.88
N LYS A 165 3.78 11.43 8.91
CA LYS A 165 3.90 10.64 10.15
C LYS A 165 5.39 10.42 10.47
N VAL A 166 5.85 10.96 11.61
CA VAL A 166 7.26 10.90 12.04
C VAL A 166 7.57 9.60 12.80
N PHE A 167 6.70 9.22 13.76
CA PHE A 167 6.95 8.07 14.65
C PHE A 167 6.05 6.87 14.31
N GLY A 168 6.53 5.66 14.66
CA GLY A 168 5.76 4.44 14.50
C GLY A 168 5.38 4.15 13.05
N ARG A 169 6.24 4.48 12.09
CA ARG A 169 6.00 4.17 10.67
C ARG A 169 6.09 2.69 10.43
N ARG A 170 5.18 2.19 9.60
CA ARG A 170 5.20 0.82 9.07
C ARG A 170 5.45 0.88 7.57
N ASN A 171 6.54 0.27 7.16
CA ASN A 171 6.86 0.02 5.76
C ASN A 171 7.13 -1.48 5.59
N GLU A 172 6.99 -1.97 4.38
CA GLU A 172 7.29 -3.36 4.05
C GLU A 172 7.96 -3.43 2.67
N VAL A 173 8.83 -4.43 2.50
CA VAL A 173 9.16 -5.00 1.20
C VAL A 173 8.29 -6.22 1.03
N MET A 174 7.71 -6.41 -0.15
CA MET A 174 6.73 -7.47 -0.41
C MET A 174 6.91 -8.00 -1.82
N VAL A 175 6.86 -9.31 -1.98
CA VAL A 175 6.92 -9.97 -3.29
C VAL A 175 5.86 -11.06 -3.38
N GLU A 176 5.24 -11.19 -4.54
CA GLU A 176 4.36 -12.32 -4.86
C GLU A 176 5.18 -13.60 -4.89
N ILE A 177 4.64 -14.68 -4.35
CA ILE A 177 5.29 -15.98 -4.29
C ILE A 177 4.41 -17.07 -4.87
N ASP A 178 5.05 -18.07 -5.49
CA ASP A 178 4.41 -19.32 -5.85
C ASP A 178 4.41 -20.20 -4.61
N TYR A 179 3.28 -20.22 -3.90
CA TYR A 179 3.14 -20.91 -2.63
C TYR A 179 1.92 -21.83 -2.69
N THR A 180 2.21 -23.12 -2.77
CA THR A 180 1.24 -24.20 -2.63
C THR A 180 1.48 -24.89 -1.30
N ASN A 181 0.43 -24.97 -0.46
CA ASN A 181 0.46 -25.75 0.78
C ASN A 181 0.65 -27.23 0.49
#